data_8f65e2a60b0f4b11056bd597db26ecd2
#
_entry.id   8f65e2a60b0f4b11056bd597db26ecd2
#
_cell.length_a   1.000
_cell.length_b   1.000
_cell.length_c   1.000
_cell.angle_alpha   90.00
_cell.angle_beta   90.00
_cell.angle_gamma   90.00
#
_symmetry.space_group_name_H-M   'P 1'
#
loop_
_entity.id
_entity.type
_entity.pdbx_description
1 polymer ?
#
loop_
_entity_poly.entity_id
_entity_poly.type
_entity_poly.pdbx_seq_one_letter_code
_entity_poly.pdbx_strand_id
1 'polypeptide(L)'
;MAKKMKQIAIYGKGGIGKSTTTSNISAALSEAGYKVMQFGCDPKSDSTNTLRGGRYIPTVLDTLREKNTIKASEVIFEGFNGIYCVEAGGPAPGVGCAGRGIITAVQLFKQQKVFEDLDLDFVIYDVLGDVVCGGFAVPIREGIAEHVFTVSSADFMAIYAANNLFKGIQKYSNSGGALLGGVIANSINAPYAKEIIDDFVNVTKTQVVEYVPRSVTVTQSELQGKTTIEAAPASKQAEVYRSLAQKIAAHEESKTPSPMEISRLRDWASQWGDYLLALETGEIRSIASNI
;
A
#
# COMPACT_ATOMS: atom_id res chain seq x y z
N MET A 1 -27.24 -0.52 13.14
CA MET A 1 -25.93 -1.10 13.45
C MET A 1 -24.89 0.00 13.29
N ALA A 2 -23.97 0.19 14.23
CA ALA A 2 -22.89 1.15 14.05
C ALA A 2 -22.08 0.74 12.81
N LYS A 3 -21.78 1.69 11.93
CA LYS A 3 -20.97 1.49 10.73
C LYS A 3 -19.58 1.03 11.17
N LYS A 4 -19.13 -0.13 10.70
CA LYS A 4 -17.82 -0.66 11.05
C LYS A 4 -16.76 0.04 10.20
N MET A 5 -15.89 0.82 10.82
CA MET A 5 -14.72 1.42 10.17
C MET A 5 -13.79 0.31 9.65
N LYS A 6 -13.36 0.40 8.40
CA LYS A 6 -12.37 -0.51 7.80
C LYS A 6 -10.96 0.06 7.98
N GLN A 7 -10.07 -0.75 8.53
CA GLN A 7 -8.65 -0.42 8.64
C GLN A 7 -7.84 -1.31 7.70
N ILE A 8 -7.17 -0.71 6.73
CA ILE A 8 -6.39 -1.42 5.71
C ILE A 8 -4.94 -0.96 5.73
N ALA A 9 -4.02 -1.87 5.43
CA ALA A 9 -2.61 -1.54 5.26
C ALA A 9 -2.16 -1.85 3.83
N ILE A 10 -1.48 -0.89 3.21
CA ILE A 10 -0.91 -1.02 1.88
C ILE A 10 0.60 -1.09 2.01
N TYR A 11 1.15 -2.21 1.57
CA TYR A 11 2.59 -2.50 1.55
C TYR A 11 3.13 -2.49 0.13
N GLY A 12 4.43 -2.40 -0.02
CA GLY A 12 5.11 -2.51 -1.30
C GLY A 12 6.55 -2.03 -1.21
N LYS A 13 7.39 -2.52 -2.11
CA LYS A 13 8.80 -2.15 -2.20
C LYS A 13 8.97 -0.64 -2.39
N GLY A 14 10.04 -0.05 -1.85
CA GLY A 14 10.38 1.35 -2.06
C GLY A 14 10.45 1.70 -3.56
N GLY A 15 9.82 2.81 -3.96
CA GLY A 15 9.75 3.25 -5.35
C GLY A 15 8.75 2.53 -6.25
N ILE A 16 7.98 1.56 -5.73
CA ILE A 16 6.99 0.81 -6.53
C ILE A 16 5.72 1.62 -6.87
N GLY A 17 5.58 2.84 -6.35
CA GLY A 17 4.37 3.66 -6.49
C GLY A 17 3.32 3.38 -5.42
N LYS A 18 3.72 2.83 -4.28
CA LYS A 18 2.85 2.52 -3.15
C LYS A 18 2.09 3.77 -2.66
N SER A 19 2.80 4.84 -2.26
CA SER A 19 2.19 6.07 -1.73
C SER A 19 1.33 6.78 -2.78
N THR A 20 1.75 6.79 -4.05
CA THR A 20 0.94 7.26 -5.17
C THR A 20 -0.39 6.50 -5.27
N THR A 21 -0.32 5.17 -5.22
CA THR A 21 -1.51 4.31 -5.28
C THR A 21 -2.39 4.53 -4.06
N THR A 22 -1.81 4.59 -2.86
CA THR A 22 -2.54 4.83 -1.60
C THR A 22 -3.28 6.17 -1.62
N SER A 23 -2.61 7.24 -2.05
CA SER A 23 -3.23 8.58 -2.12
C SER A 23 -4.36 8.63 -3.16
N ASN A 24 -4.21 7.94 -4.30
CA ASN A 24 -5.29 7.86 -5.29
C ASN A 24 -6.47 7.01 -4.80
N ILE A 25 -6.24 5.92 -4.04
CA ILE A 25 -7.31 5.16 -3.38
C ILE A 25 -8.04 6.05 -2.37
N SER A 26 -7.30 6.76 -1.50
CA SER A 26 -7.89 7.68 -0.51
C SER A 26 -8.73 8.76 -1.18
N ALA A 27 -8.22 9.36 -2.27
CA ALA A 27 -8.93 10.38 -3.04
C ALA A 27 -10.20 9.82 -3.70
N ALA A 28 -10.15 8.63 -4.31
CA ALA A 28 -11.30 8.00 -4.93
C ALA A 28 -12.37 7.56 -3.92
N LEU A 29 -11.97 7.06 -2.74
CA LEU A 29 -12.90 6.75 -1.65
C LEU A 29 -13.59 8.02 -1.13
N SER A 30 -12.84 9.11 -0.94
CA SER A 30 -13.41 10.37 -0.51
C SER A 30 -14.36 10.97 -1.56
N GLU A 31 -14.02 10.86 -2.87
CA GLU A 31 -14.92 11.25 -3.97
C GLU A 31 -16.22 10.43 -3.95
N ALA A 32 -16.16 9.17 -3.52
CA ALA A 32 -17.33 8.30 -3.35
C ALA A 32 -18.13 8.59 -2.07
N GLY A 33 -17.75 9.60 -1.27
CA GLY A 33 -18.46 10.06 -0.08
C GLY A 33 -18.03 9.40 1.22
N TYR A 34 -16.95 8.62 1.24
CA TYR A 34 -16.42 8.03 2.47
C TYR A 34 -15.53 9.02 3.23
N LYS A 35 -15.60 8.96 4.56
CA LYS A 35 -14.68 9.68 5.45
C LYS A 35 -13.38 8.86 5.59
N VAL A 36 -12.30 9.38 5.06
CA VAL A 36 -11.01 8.67 4.93
C VAL A 36 -9.93 9.35 5.75
N MET A 37 -9.12 8.54 6.44
CA MET A 37 -7.84 8.96 7.01
C MET A 37 -6.72 8.19 6.33
N GLN A 38 -5.73 8.89 5.77
CA GLN A 38 -4.47 8.31 5.31
C GLN A 38 -3.38 8.51 6.35
N PHE A 39 -2.74 7.41 6.71
CA PHE A 39 -1.71 7.36 7.74
C PHE A 39 -0.37 6.96 7.13
N GLY A 40 0.53 7.90 6.91
CA GLY A 40 1.87 7.65 6.40
C GLY A 40 2.77 7.06 7.47
N CYS A 41 3.36 5.92 7.17
CA CYS A 41 4.21 5.17 8.09
C CYS A 41 5.68 5.16 7.68
N ASP A 42 6.03 5.81 6.57
CA ASP A 42 7.42 5.95 6.14
C ASP A 42 8.12 7.07 6.93
N PRO A 43 9.35 6.83 7.42
CA PRO A 43 10.15 7.88 8.04
C PRO A 43 10.39 9.13 7.19
N LYS A 44 10.26 9.03 5.87
CA LYS A 44 10.36 10.17 4.94
C LYS A 44 9.19 11.13 5.03
N SER A 45 8.04 10.66 5.59
CA SER A 45 6.84 11.48 5.82
C SER A 45 6.32 12.18 4.58
N ASP A 46 6.28 11.44 3.46
CA ASP A 46 5.87 11.93 2.14
C ASP A 46 4.60 11.25 1.60
N SER A 47 3.99 10.37 2.39
CA SER A 47 2.82 9.59 1.99
C SER A 47 1.63 10.46 1.59
N THR A 48 1.36 11.51 2.36
CA THR A 48 0.19 12.38 2.20
C THR A 48 0.46 13.61 1.32
N ASN A 49 1.65 13.74 0.77
CA ASN A 49 2.11 14.91 0.04
C ASN A 49 1.18 15.29 -1.12
N THR A 50 0.81 14.34 -1.98
CA THR A 50 -0.07 14.56 -3.13
C THR A 50 -1.53 14.85 -2.76
N LEU A 51 -1.96 14.49 -1.55
CA LEU A 51 -3.27 14.86 -1.02
C LEU A 51 -3.30 16.30 -0.50
N ARG A 52 -2.14 16.92 -0.34
CA ARG A 52 -1.99 18.24 0.25
C ARG A 52 -1.35 19.28 -0.69
N GLY A 53 -1.43 19.04 -1.98
CA GLY A 53 -0.88 19.99 -2.97
C GLY A 53 0.64 20.10 -2.91
N GLY A 54 1.35 19.02 -2.60
CA GLY A 54 2.80 18.98 -2.49
C GLY A 54 3.35 19.49 -1.14
N ARG A 55 2.49 19.72 -0.14
CA ARG A 55 2.91 20.28 1.16
C ARG A 55 3.20 19.18 2.17
N TYR A 56 4.36 19.24 2.80
CA TYR A 56 4.71 18.40 3.94
C TYR A 56 3.97 18.84 5.21
N ILE A 57 3.76 17.88 6.11
CA ILE A 57 3.12 18.10 7.42
C ILE A 57 4.05 17.66 8.54
N PRO A 58 3.94 18.29 9.74
CA PRO A 58 4.64 17.80 10.92
C PRO A 58 4.26 16.36 11.25
N THR A 59 5.24 15.56 11.63
CA THR A 59 4.99 14.18 12.02
C THR A 59 4.55 14.06 13.48
N VAL A 60 3.87 12.96 13.81
CA VAL A 60 3.51 12.66 15.20
C VAL A 60 4.76 12.58 16.07
N LEU A 61 5.81 11.88 15.62
CA LEU A 61 7.03 11.73 16.42
C LEU A 61 7.83 13.01 16.59
N ASP A 62 7.94 13.85 15.56
CA ASP A 62 8.66 15.12 15.68
C ASP A 62 7.93 16.07 16.62
N THR A 63 6.60 16.18 16.50
CA THR A 63 5.79 17.00 17.40
C THR A 63 5.86 16.51 18.84
N LEU A 64 5.88 15.18 19.07
CA LEU A 64 6.07 14.61 20.41
C LEU A 64 7.46 14.90 21.00
N ARG A 65 8.51 14.94 20.18
CA ARG A 65 9.86 15.32 20.63
C ARG A 65 9.94 16.78 21.07
N GLU A 66 9.23 17.65 20.37
CA GLU A 66 9.23 19.07 20.69
C GLU A 66 8.42 19.39 21.94
N LYS A 67 7.24 18.74 22.12
CA LYS A 67 6.26 19.11 23.14
C LYS A 67 6.09 18.13 24.28
N ASN A 68 6.70 16.93 24.21
CA ASN A 68 6.53 15.79 25.13
C ASN A 68 5.10 15.21 25.18
N THR A 69 4.08 16.02 25.07
CA THR A 69 2.66 15.64 24.99
C THR A 69 1.97 16.46 23.91
N ILE A 70 1.09 15.82 23.13
CA ILE A 70 0.36 16.47 22.05
C ILE A 70 -1.11 16.02 22.03
N LYS A 71 -1.97 16.86 21.52
CA LYS A 71 -3.31 16.45 21.10
C LYS A 71 -3.22 15.91 19.67
N ALA A 72 -3.98 14.86 19.36
CA ALA A 72 -4.00 14.29 18.01
C ALA A 72 -4.42 15.35 16.95
N SER A 73 -5.26 16.31 17.30
CA SER A 73 -5.66 17.42 16.43
C SER A 73 -4.49 18.29 15.96
N GLU A 74 -3.35 18.26 16.63
CA GLU A 74 -2.16 19.04 16.24
C GLU A 74 -1.37 18.38 15.09
N VAL A 75 -1.64 17.11 14.83
CA VAL A 75 -0.94 16.29 13.82
C VAL A 75 -1.87 15.69 12.78
N ILE A 76 -3.14 16.09 12.78
CA ILE A 76 -4.13 15.77 11.75
C ILE A 76 -4.31 17.00 10.86
N PHE A 77 -4.14 16.80 9.57
CA PHE A 77 -4.27 17.86 8.58
C PHE A 77 -5.28 17.46 7.52
N GLU A 78 -6.07 18.41 7.07
CA GLU A 78 -7.05 18.18 6.01
C GLU A 78 -6.35 18.25 4.64
N GLY A 79 -6.59 17.25 3.80
CA GLY A 79 -6.16 17.15 2.42
C GLY A 79 -7.31 17.26 1.43
N PHE A 80 -7.07 16.81 0.19
CA PHE A 80 -8.05 16.80 -0.89
C PHE A 80 -9.39 16.23 -0.42
N ASN A 81 -10.48 16.93 -0.70
CA ASN A 81 -11.85 16.54 -0.41
C ASN A 81 -12.11 16.08 1.04
N GLY A 82 -11.44 16.70 2.01
CA GLY A 82 -11.66 16.43 3.43
C GLY A 82 -10.97 15.18 3.98
N ILE A 83 -10.02 14.61 3.24
CA ILE A 83 -9.23 13.47 3.71
C ILE A 83 -8.36 13.91 4.89
N TYR A 84 -8.41 13.18 5.99
CA TYR A 84 -7.50 13.38 7.12
C TYR A 84 -6.13 12.79 6.82
N CYS A 85 -5.11 13.63 6.84
CA CYS A 85 -3.72 13.30 6.53
C CYS A 85 -2.90 13.29 7.82
N VAL A 86 -2.21 12.18 8.08
CA VAL A 86 -1.33 11.98 9.23
C VAL A 86 -0.02 11.36 8.77
N GLU A 87 1.10 11.87 9.27
CA GLU A 87 2.42 11.26 9.10
C GLU A 87 2.96 10.82 10.46
N ALA A 88 3.23 9.54 10.61
CA ALA A 88 3.77 8.98 11.86
C ALA A 88 5.17 9.50 12.15
N GLY A 89 5.97 9.65 11.11
CA GLY A 89 7.39 9.96 11.22
C GLY A 89 8.24 8.76 11.65
N GLY A 90 9.53 8.97 11.71
CA GLY A 90 10.53 7.98 12.12
C GLY A 90 11.39 8.44 13.28
N PRO A 91 12.19 7.54 13.88
CA PRO A 91 13.19 7.94 14.86
C PRO A 91 14.25 8.83 14.19
N ALA A 92 14.97 9.60 14.99
CA ALA A 92 16.12 10.35 14.49
C ALA A 92 17.09 9.40 13.77
N PRO A 93 17.79 9.87 12.72
CA PRO A 93 18.74 9.05 11.98
C PRO A 93 19.75 8.37 12.94
N GLY A 94 19.91 7.05 12.79
CA GLY A 94 20.80 6.26 13.65
C GLY A 94 20.21 5.84 15.01
N VAL A 95 18.98 6.20 15.33
CA VAL A 95 18.35 5.92 16.64
C VAL A 95 17.12 5.04 16.49
N GLY A 96 17.28 3.74 16.62
CA GLY A 96 16.15 2.81 16.78
C GLY A 96 15.48 2.34 15.47
N CYS A 97 14.38 1.58 15.60
CA CYS A 97 13.63 1.03 14.47
C CYS A 97 12.63 2.05 13.93
N ALA A 98 12.64 2.26 12.61
CA ALA A 98 11.73 3.18 11.92
C ALA A 98 10.23 2.88 12.17
N GLY A 99 9.85 1.64 12.41
CA GLY A 99 8.47 1.25 12.73
C GLY A 99 7.97 1.68 14.12
N ARG A 100 8.80 2.32 14.96
CA ARG A 100 8.33 2.89 16.24
C ARG A 100 7.30 4.01 16.04
N GLY A 101 7.46 4.78 14.95
CA GLY A 101 6.55 5.89 14.65
C GLY A 101 5.10 5.48 14.56
N ILE A 102 4.81 4.44 13.79
CA ILE A 102 3.44 3.97 13.62
C ILE A 102 2.83 3.47 14.95
N ILE A 103 3.62 2.74 15.77
CA ILE A 103 3.13 2.26 17.07
C ILE A 103 2.70 3.43 17.95
N THR A 104 3.61 4.38 18.12
CA THR A 104 3.38 5.56 18.98
C THR A 104 2.18 6.38 18.49
N ALA A 105 2.10 6.61 17.18
CA ALA A 105 1.03 7.39 16.60
C ALA A 105 -0.34 6.69 16.71
N VAL A 106 -0.42 5.39 16.42
CA VAL A 106 -1.67 4.63 16.56
C VAL A 106 -2.10 4.54 18.03
N GLN A 107 -1.17 4.37 18.97
CA GLN A 107 -1.49 4.37 20.40
C GLN A 107 -2.03 5.72 20.86
N LEU A 108 -1.42 6.83 20.43
CA LEU A 108 -1.91 8.18 20.72
C LEU A 108 -3.34 8.36 20.22
N PHE A 109 -3.62 7.97 18.99
CA PHE A 109 -4.93 8.11 18.37
C PHE A 109 -5.99 7.25 19.05
N LYS A 110 -5.65 6.02 19.46
CA LYS A 110 -6.53 5.14 20.24
C LYS A 110 -6.82 5.72 21.63
N GLN A 111 -5.79 6.20 22.34
CA GLN A 111 -5.94 6.78 23.68
C GLN A 111 -6.84 8.03 23.67
N GLN A 112 -6.77 8.83 22.61
CA GLN A 112 -7.56 10.04 22.44
C GLN A 112 -8.88 9.81 21.67
N LYS A 113 -9.25 8.55 21.38
CA LYS A 113 -10.49 8.15 20.69
C LYS A 113 -10.72 8.84 19.34
N VAL A 114 -9.63 9.16 18.63
CA VAL A 114 -9.67 9.93 17.37
C VAL A 114 -10.49 9.24 16.30
N PHE A 115 -10.35 7.92 16.19
CA PHE A 115 -11.03 7.15 15.15
C PHE A 115 -12.56 7.16 15.34
N GLU A 116 -13.00 7.13 16.60
CA GLU A 116 -14.41 7.17 16.99
C GLU A 116 -14.98 8.58 16.82
N ASP A 117 -14.25 9.60 17.30
CA ASP A 117 -14.70 11.00 17.29
C ASP A 117 -14.84 11.56 15.86
N LEU A 118 -14.01 11.11 14.93
CA LEU A 118 -14.07 11.52 13.53
C LEU A 118 -15.08 10.74 12.70
N ASP A 119 -15.69 9.67 13.25
CA ASP A 119 -16.66 8.80 12.55
C ASP A 119 -16.15 8.37 11.17
N LEU A 120 -14.96 7.78 11.15
CA LEU A 120 -14.26 7.38 9.92
C LEU A 120 -14.86 6.12 9.28
N ASP A 121 -14.87 6.08 7.95
CA ASP A 121 -15.18 4.89 7.18
C ASP A 121 -13.94 4.03 6.91
N PHE A 122 -12.82 4.72 6.59
CA PHE A 122 -11.56 4.07 6.25
C PHE A 122 -10.39 4.72 6.98
N VAL A 123 -9.50 3.87 7.48
CA VAL A 123 -8.13 4.24 7.84
C VAL A 123 -7.18 3.45 6.95
N ILE A 124 -6.37 4.15 6.15
CA ILE A 124 -5.45 3.54 5.21
C ILE A 124 -4.02 3.80 5.68
N TYR A 125 -3.33 2.74 6.07
CA TYR A 125 -1.94 2.77 6.48
C TYR A 125 -1.03 2.56 5.26
N ASP A 126 -0.26 3.57 4.89
CA ASP A 126 0.76 3.49 3.85
C ASP A 126 2.08 3.03 4.48
N VAL A 127 2.38 1.74 4.37
CA VAL A 127 3.45 1.08 5.13
C VAL A 127 4.63 0.72 4.23
N LEU A 128 5.85 1.05 4.65
CA LEU A 128 7.07 0.65 3.95
C LEU A 128 7.19 -0.89 3.92
N GLY A 129 7.42 -1.45 2.73
CA GLY A 129 7.41 -2.90 2.50
C GLY A 129 8.78 -3.54 2.31
N ASP A 130 9.87 -2.78 2.34
CA ASP A 130 11.21 -3.31 2.04
C ASP A 130 11.79 -4.15 3.17
N VAL A 131 11.34 -3.94 4.40
CA VAL A 131 11.83 -4.67 5.56
C VAL A 131 10.66 -5.06 6.45
N VAL A 132 10.42 -6.35 6.59
CA VAL A 132 9.52 -6.89 7.62
C VAL A 132 10.26 -6.84 8.98
N CYS A 133 10.77 -5.67 9.37
CA CYS A 133 11.28 -5.49 10.73
C CYS A 133 10.10 -5.39 11.70
N GLY A 134 10.34 -5.72 12.97
CA GLY A 134 9.28 -5.82 13.98
C GLY A 134 8.33 -4.62 14.07
N GLY A 135 8.77 -3.41 13.69
CA GLY A 135 7.94 -2.21 13.71
C GLY A 135 6.98 -2.08 12.52
N PHE A 136 7.43 -2.41 11.31
CA PHE A 136 6.55 -2.38 10.13
C PHE A 136 5.61 -3.59 10.04
N ALA A 137 5.87 -4.65 10.81
CA ALA A 137 4.96 -5.78 10.96
C ALA A 137 3.81 -5.48 11.94
N VAL A 138 3.83 -4.35 12.66
CA VAL A 138 2.83 -4.03 13.69
C VAL A 138 1.41 -3.96 13.14
N PRO A 139 1.11 -3.30 11.99
CA PRO A 139 -0.23 -3.32 11.45
C PRO A 139 -0.75 -4.73 11.17
N ILE A 140 0.14 -5.66 10.80
CA ILE A 140 -0.19 -7.08 10.55
C ILE A 140 -0.29 -7.82 11.87
N ARG A 141 0.74 -7.76 12.71
CA ARG A 141 0.90 -8.57 13.92
C ARG A 141 -0.13 -8.26 15.00
N GLU A 142 -0.46 -7.00 15.20
CA GLU A 142 -1.36 -6.52 16.26
C GLU A 142 -2.79 -6.34 15.77
N GLY A 143 -3.10 -6.76 14.53
CA GLY A 143 -4.44 -6.65 13.97
C GLY A 143 -4.94 -5.20 13.90
N ILE A 144 -4.03 -4.22 13.75
CA ILE A 144 -4.40 -2.81 13.55
C ILE A 144 -5.12 -2.68 12.21
N ALA A 145 -4.58 -3.30 11.16
CA ALA A 145 -5.25 -3.43 9.88
C ALA A 145 -6.00 -4.77 9.83
N GLU A 146 -7.22 -4.75 9.32
CA GLU A 146 -8.01 -5.97 9.10
C GLU A 146 -7.57 -6.66 7.81
N HIS A 147 -7.27 -5.86 6.78
CA HIS A 147 -6.87 -6.32 5.46
C HIS A 147 -5.54 -5.70 5.03
N VAL A 148 -4.68 -6.53 4.45
CA VAL A 148 -3.40 -6.11 3.88
C VAL A 148 -3.47 -6.22 2.37
N PHE A 149 -3.07 -5.16 1.66
CA PHE A 149 -2.86 -5.19 0.22
C PHE A 149 -1.38 -4.93 -0.07
N THR A 150 -0.85 -5.54 -1.13
CA THR A 150 0.52 -5.25 -1.56
C THR A 150 0.55 -4.68 -2.96
N VAL A 151 1.29 -3.59 -3.14
CA VAL A 151 1.60 -3.04 -4.46
C VAL A 151 2.86 -3.72 -4.97
N SER A 152 2.77 -4.37 -6.12
CA SER A 152 3.89 -5.03 -6.79
C SER A 152 3.88 -4.75 -8.29
N SER A 153 5.06 -4.80 -8.91
CA SER A 153 5.24 -4.88 -10.36
C SER A 153 5.74 -6.27 -10.73
N ALA A 154 5.92 -6.51 -12.02
CA ALA A 154 6.51 -7.76 -12.52
C ALA A 154 8.04 -7.86 -12.31
N ASP A 155 8.68 -6.82 -11.77
CA ASP A 155 10.11 -6.83 -11.49
C ASP A 155 10.43 -7.84 -10.37
N PHE A 156 11.49 -8.63 -10.55
CA PHE A 156 11.87 -9.67 -9.58
C PHE A 156 11.98 -9.15 -8.15
N MET A 157 12.57 -7.95 -7.95
CA MET A 157 12.72 -7.40 -6.59
C MET A 157 11.41 -6.95 -5.96
N ALA A 158 10.40 -6.59 -6.77
CA ALA A 158 9.06 -6.30 -6.26
C ALA A 158 8.32 -7.59 -5.87
N ILE A 159 8.43 -8.63 -6.70
CA ILE A 159 7.92 -9.98 -6.42
C ILE A 159 8.58 -10.55 -5.16
N TYR A 160 9.91 -10.43 -5.04
CA TYR A 160 10.66 -10.87 -3.86
C TYR A 160 10.16 -10.19 -2.58
N ALA A 161 9.96 -8.87 -2.61
CA ALA A 161 9.44 -8.11 -1.47
C ALA A 161 8.01 -8.54 -1.12
N ALA A 162 7.14 -8.74 -2.11
CA ALA A 162 5.77 -9.24 -1.91
C ALA A 162 5.78 -10.64 -1.29
N ASN A 163 6.63 -11.55 -1.78
CA ASN A 163 6.76 -12.91 -1.23
C ASN A 163 7.25 -12.90 0.23
N ASN A 164 8.17 -12.00 0.59
CA ASN A 164 8.62 -11.83 1.98
C ASN A 164 7.51 -11.28 2.88
N LEU A 165 6.71 -10.33 2.38
CA LEU A 165 5.51 -9.86 3.07
C LEU A 165 4.54 -11.03 3.32
N PHE A 166 4.32 -11.90 2.34
CA PHE A 166 3.47 -13.08 2.46
C PHE A 166 3.96 -14.04 3.54
N LYS A 167 5.29 -14.25 3.67
CA LYS A 167 5.87 -15.01 4.80
C LYS A 167 5.55 -14.36 6.14
N GLY A 168 5.60 -13.03 6.22
CA GLY A 168 5.21 -12.29 7.41
C GLY A 168 3.74 -12.47 7.77
N ILE A 169 2.83 -12.33 6.80
CA ILE A 169 1.39 -12.53 6.99
C ILE A 169 1.11 -13.97 7.43
N GLN A 170 1.67 -14.97 6.74
CA GLN A 170 1.50 -16.38 7.09
C GLN A 170 1.94 -16.67 8.53
N LYS A 171 3.05 -16.09 8.96
CA LYS A 171 3.59 -16.27 10.32
C LYS A 171 2.62 -15.78 11.41
N TYR A 172 1.91 -14.68 11.17
CA TYR A 172 1.04 -14.06 12.18
C TYR A 172 -0.45 -14.39 12.00
N SER A 173 -0.85 -15.02 10.90
CA SER A 173 -2.26 -15.33 10.60
C SER A 173 -2.94 -16.16 11.70
N ASN A 174 -2.24 -17.13 12.28
CA ASN A 174 -2.78 -18.00 13.34
C ASN A 174 -2.85 -17.33 14.72
N SER A 175 -2.29 -16.13 14.87
CA SER A 175 -2.26 -15.36 16.13
C SER A 175 -3.18 -14.12 16.08
N GLY A 176 -4.17 -14.11 15.20
CA GLY A 176 -5.08 -12.97 15.02
C GLY A 176 -4.48 -11.81 14.22
N GLY A 177 -3.39 -12.04 13.49
CA GLY A 177 -2.81 -11.04 12.60
C GLY A 177 -3.66 -10.78 11.36
N ALA A 178 -3.42 -9.64 10.70
CA ALA A 178 -4.09 -9.27 9.46
C ALA A 178 -3.83 -10.27 8.33
N LEU A 179 -4.81 -10.44 7.45
CA LEU A 179 -4.76 -11.34 6.31
C LEU A 179 -4.58 -10.56 4.99
N LEU A 180 -4.14 -11.26 3.94
CA LEU A 180 -3.93 -10.67 2.62
C LEU A 180 -5.23 -10.52 1.85
N GLY A 181 -5.59 -9.30 1.47
CA GLY A 181 -6.70 -8.98 0.57
C GLY A 181 -6.33 -9.21 -0.91
N GLY A 182 -5.07 -9.02 -1.26
CA GLY A 182 -4.58 -9.28 -2.60
C GLY A 182 -3.43 -8.39 -3.05
N VAL A 183 -3.06 -8.53 -4.32
CA VAL A 183 -1.98 -7.81 -4.99
C VAL A 183 -2.57 -6.72 -5.86
N ILE A 184 -2.08 -5.50 -5.73
CA ILE A 184 -2.32 -4.39 -6.64
C ILE A 184 -1.15 -4.40 -7.62
N ALA A 185 -1.41 -4.83 -8.85
CA ALA A 185 -0.40 -4.96 -9.89
C ALA A 185 -0.12 -3.59 -10.52
N ASN A 186 0.97 -2.93 -10.11
CA ASN A 186 1.32 -1.59 -10.55
C ASN A 186 2.35 -1.57 -11.68
N SER A 187 2.37 -0.48 -12.43
CA SER A 187 3.30 -0.25 -13.54
C SER A 187 3.23 -1.30 -14.66
N ILE A 188 2.05 -1.85 -14.88
CA ILE A 188 1.81 -2.81 -15.96
C ILE A 188 1.93 -2.09 -17.30
N ASN A 189 2.94 -2.44 -18.08
CA ASN A 189 3.30 -1.77 -19.33
C ASN A 189 3.42 -2.71 -20.55
N ALA A 190 3.32 -4.02 -20.32
CA ALA A 190 3.41 -5.03 -21.38
C ALA A 190 2.58 -6.27 -21.00
N PRO A 191 2.14 -7.08 -21.98
CA PRO A 191 1.40 -8.32 -21.73
C PRO A 191 2.11 -9.29 -20.78
N TYR A 192 3.42 -9.50 -20.98
CA TYR A 192 4.22 -10.38 -20.12
C TYR A 192 4.24 -9.94 -18.65
N ALA A 193 4.17 -8.63 -18.39
CA ALA A 193 4.16 -8.12 -17.02
C ALA A 193 2.88 -8.55 -16.28
N LYS A 194 1.76 -8.57 -17.00
CA LYS A 194 0.50 -9.09 -16.46
C LYS A 194 0.60 -10.57 -16.15
N GLU A 195 1.15 -11.36 -17.08
CA GLU A 195 1.26 -12.82 -16.95
C GLU A 195 2.19 -13.25 -15.83
N ILE A 196 3.33 -12.56 -15.65
CA ILE A 196 4.22 -12.79 -14.50
C ILE A 196 3.47 -12.60 -13.18
N ILE A 197 2.67 -11.53 -13.07
CA ILE A 197 1.87 -11.27 -11.85
C ILE A 197 0.78 -12.33 -11.69
N ASP A 198 0.09 -12.71 -12.77
CA ASP A 198 -0.97 -13.73 -12.74
C ASP A 198 -0.41 -15.08 -12.27
N ASP A 199 0.74 -15.49 -12.79
CA ASP A 199 1.40 -16.72 -12.36
C ASP A 199 1.88 -16.62 -10.91
N PHE A 200 2.48 -15.49 -10.50
CA PHE A 200 2.90 -15.27 -9.11
C PHE A 200 1.72 -15.40 -8.13
N VAL A 201 0.58 -14.78 -8.40
CA VAL A 201 -0.59 -14.86 -7.51
C VAL A 201 -1.20 -16.26 -7.52
N ASN A 202 -1.17 -16.96 -8.65
CA ASN A 202 -1.62 -18.34 -8.75
C ASN A 202 -0.76 -19.28 -7.89
N VAL A 203 0.56 -19.23 -8.03
CA VAL A 203 1.49 -20.07 -7.25
C VAL A 203 1.42 -19.78 -5.76
N THR A 204 1.21 -18.50 -5.38
CA THR A 204 1.10 -18.09 -3.98
C THR A 204 -0.32 -18.18 -3.42
N LYS A 205 -1.30 -18.67 -4.22
CA LYS A 205 -2.73 -18.81 -3.86
C LYS A 205 -3.35 -17.50 -3.38
N THR A 206 -3.01 -16.42 -4.07
CA THR A 206 -3.53 -15.10 -3.82
C THR A 206 -4.37 -14.60 -5.02
N GLN A 207 -4.63 -13.32 -5.10
CA GLN A 207 -5.40 -12.74 -6.21
C GLN A 207 -4.89 -11.35 -6.58
N VAL A 208 -5.09 -10.96 -7.83
CA VAL A 208 -4.92 -9.57 -8.26
C VAL A 208 -6.20 -8.81 -7.95
N VAL A 209 -6.08 -7.69 -7.24
CA VAL A 209 -7.19 -6.77 -6.97
C VAL A 209 -7.44 -5.89 -8.19
N GLU A 210 -6.37 -5.28 -8.72
CA GLU A 210 -6.44 -4.41 -9.90
C GLU A 210 -5.09 -4.36 -10.61
N TYR A 211 -5.15 -4.15 -11.93
CA TYR A 211 -3.97 -3.84 -12.75
C TYR A 211 -3.93 -2.34 -12.98
N VAL A 212 -2.89 -1.70 -12.47
CA VAL A 212 -2.64 -0.27 -12.63
C VAL A 212 -1.59 -0.08 -13.71
N PRO A 213 -1.98 0.35 -14.90
CA PRO A 213 -1.02 0.56 -16.00
C PRO A 213 -0.09 1.74 -15.69
N ARG A 214 1.13 1.67 -16.21
CA ARG A 214 2.03 2.82 -16.18
C ARG A 214 1.45 3.93 -17.05
N SER A 215 1.34 5.15 -16.50
CA SER A 215 0.72 6.27 -17.19
C SER A 215 1.48 7.57 -16.94
N VAL A 216 1.70 8.34 -18.01
CA VAL A 216 2.25 9.69 -17.92
C VAL A 216 1.34 10.63 -17.13
N THR A 217 0.03 10.37 -17.11
CA THR A 217 -0.94 11.15 -16.34
C THR A 217 -0.63 11.12 -14.83
N VAL A 218 -0.17 9.97 -14.33
CA VAL A 218 0.26 9.84 -12.92
C VAL A 218 1.44 10.77 -12.66
N THR A 219 2.49 10.67 -13.47
CA THR A 219 3.69 11.50 -13.33
C THR A 219 3.36 12.99 -13.41
N GLN A 220 2.49 13.39 -14.35
CA GLN A 220 2.05 14.77 -14.49
C GLN A 220 1.32 15.25 -13.24
N SER A 221 0.43 14.43 -12.69
CA SER A 221 -0.33 14.77 -11.47
C SER A 221 0.60 14.94 -10.27
N GLU A 222 1.55 14.03 -10.07
CA GLU A 222 2.54 14.09 -8.99
C GLU A 222 3.44 15.32 -9.08
N LEU A 223 3.88 15.71 -10.29
CA LEU A 223 4.65 16.94 -10.50
C LEU A 223 3.85 18.22 -10.14
N GLN A 224 2.53 18.13 -10.16
CA GLN A 224 1.64 19.20 -9.69
C GLN A 224 1.34 19.12 -8.17
N GLY A 225 1.90 18.12 -7.47
CA GLY A 225 1.62 17.86 -6.06
C GLY A 225 0.21 17.32 -5.81
N LYS A 226 -0.41 16.67 -6.80
CA LYS A 226 -1.80 16.22 -6.78
C LYS A 226 -1.93 14.73 -7.04
N THR A 227 -3.03 14.15 -6.60
CA THR A 227 -3.43 12.80 -7.05
C THR A 227 -3.96 12.85 -8.48
N THR A 228 -3.96 11.72 -9.18
CA THR A 228 -4.57 11.60 -10.50
C THR A 228 -6.08 11.85 -10.45
N ILE A 229 -6.73 11.45 -9.38
CA ILE A 229 -8.16 11.71 -9.13
C ILE A 229 -8.44 13.22 -9.11
N GLU A 230 -7.57 14.02 -8.46
CA GLU A 230 -7.73 15.46 -8.37
C GLU A 230 -7.32 16.17 -9.67
N ALA A 231 -6.15 15.83 -10.24
CA ALA A 231 -5.56 16.57 -11.36
C ALA A 231 -6.16 16.22 -12.71
N ALA A 232 -6.61 14.98 -12.90
CA ALA A 232 -7.12 14.47 -14.17
C ALA A 232 -8.33 13.54 -13.97
N PRO A 233 -9.43 14.03 -13.36
CA PRO A 233 -10.56 13.20 -12.94
C PRO A 233 -11.27 12.46 -14.08
N ALA A 234 -11.21 12.96 -15.31
CA ALA A 234 -11.81 12.34 -16.50
C ALA A 234 -10.85 11.39 -17.24
N SER A 235 -9.64 11.17 -16.72
CA SER A 235 -8.68 10.29 -17.39
C SER A 235 -9.01 8.80 -17.17
N LYS A 236 -8.63 7.95 -18.13
CA LYS A 236 -8.69 6.50 -17.96
C LYS A 236 -7.93 6.01 -16.72
N GLN A 237 -6.85 6.69 -16.37
CA GLN A 237 -6.08 6.34 -15.17
C GLN A 237 -6.86 6.63 -13.88
N ALA A 238 -7.63 7.71 -13.81
CA ALA A 238 -8.52 7.99 -12.69
C ALA A 238 -9.61 6.93 -12.55
N GLU A 239 -10.15 6.43 -13.67
CA GLU A 239 -11.13 5.32 -13.67
C GLU A 239 -10.55 4.03 -13.07
N VAL A 240 -9.28 3.70 -13.39
CA VAL A 240 -8.58 2.56 -12.78
C VAL A 240 -8.47 2.71 -11.27
N TYR A 241 -8.13 3.90 -10.78
CA TYR A 241 -8.05 4.13 -9.33
C TYR A 241 -9.43 4.10 -8.65
N ARG A 242 -10.49 4.58 -9.30
CA ARG A 242 -11.88 4.44 -8.81
C ARG A 242 -12.29 2.98 -8.74
N SER A 243 -12.00 2.19 -9.78
CA SER A 243 -12.24 0.74 -9.79
C SER A 243 -11.51 0.05 -8.63
N LEU A 244 -10.23 0.36 -8.44
CA LEU A 244 -9.43 -0.17 -7.34
C LEU A 244 -10.04 0.20 -5.98
N ALA A 245 -10.41 1.46 -5.78
CA ALA A 245 -11.01 1.93 -4.54
C ALA A 245 -12.34 1.23 -4.25
N GLN A 246 -13.18 1.04 -5.26
CA GLN A 246 -14.45 0.30 -5.14
C GLN A 246 -14.23 -1.16 -4.75
N LYS A 247 -13.26 -1.86 -5.37
CA LYS A 247 -12.89 -3.23 -5.02
C LYS A 247 -12.39 -3.34 -3.58
N ILE A 248 -11.57 -2.39 -3.13
CA ILE A 248 -11.11 -2.31 -1.73
C ILE A 248 -12.27 -2.02 -0.78
N ALA A 249 -13.18 -1.11 -1.13
CA ALA A 249 -14.35 -0.80 -0.30
C ALA A 249 -15.30 -2.01 -0.15
N ALA A 250 -15.49 -2.76 -1.23
CA ALA A 250 -16.31 -3.97 -1.25
C ALA A 250 -15.60 -5.22 -0.69
N HIS A 251 -14.29 -5.14 -0.39
CA HIS A 251 -13.51 -6.29 0.05
C HIS A 251 -13.91 -6.74 1.44
N GLU A 252 -14.25 -8.02 1.60
CA GLU A 252 -14.71 -8.59 2.88
C GLU A 252 -13.82 -9.75 3.34
N GLU A 253 -13.28 -10.54 2.41
CA GLU A 253 -12.55 -11.76 2.73
C GLU A 253 -11.07 -11.68 2.34
N SER A 254 -10.21 -11.69 3.34
CA SER A 254 -8.75 -11.85 3.18
C SER A 254 -8.32 -13.27 3.51
N LYS A 255 -7.19 -13.69 2.94
CA LYS A 255 -6.70 -15.07 3.05
C LYS A 255 -5.24 -15.09 3.50
N THR A 256 -4.83 -16.22 4.08
CA THR A 256 -3.43 -16.51 4.31
C THR A 256 -2.78 -16.90 2.99
N PRO A 257 -1.76 -16.18 2.52
CA PRO A 257 -1.05 -16.53 1.30
C PRO A 257 -0.17 -17.79 1.49
N SER A 258 0.24 -18.40 0.38
CA SER A 258 1.20 -19.52 0.34
C SER A 258 2.53 -19.04 -0.27
N PRO A 259 3.42 -18.38 0.51
CA PRO A 259 4.67 -17.85 -0.03
C PRO A 259 5.61 -18.97 -0.51
N MET A 260 6.42 -18.64 -1.52
CA MET A 260 7.46 -19.51 -2.00
C MET A 260 8.70 -19.47 -1.10
N GLU A 261 9.37 -20.63 -0.93
CA GLU A 261 10.72 -20.64 -0.38
C GLU A 261 11.70 -20.00 -1.36
N ILE A 262 12.84 -19.50 -0.85
CA ILE A 262 13.77 -18.66 -1.65
C ILE A 262 14.34 -19.41 -2.85
N SER A 263 14.64 -20.70 -2.73
CA SER A 263 15.11 -21.54 -3.84
C SER A 263 14.03 -21.62 -4.93
N ARG A 264 12.81 -21.99 -4.55
CA ARG A 264 11.67 -22.09 -5.46
C ARG A 264 11.36 -20.74 -6.15
N LEU A 265 11.44 -19.64 -5.42
CA LEU A 265 11.23 -18.29 -6.00
C LEU A 265 12.31 -17.96 -7.05
N ARG A 266 13.56 -18.38 -6.81
CA ARG A 266 14.66 -18.19 -7.77
C ARG A 266 14.46 -19.03 -9.02
N ASP A 267 14.10 -20.31 -8.85
CA ASP A 267 13.83 -21.23 -9.96
C ASP A 267 12.66 -20.71 -10.81
N TRP A 268 11.58 -20.29 -10.15
CA TRP A 268 10.44 -19.66 -10.80
C TRP A 268 10.84 -18.39 -11.59
N ALA A 269 11.67 -17.53 -11.02
CA ALA A 269 12.13 -16.32 -11.69
C ALA A 269 13.07 -16.62 -12.87
N SER A 270 13.92 -17.64 -12.75
CA SER A 270 14.78 -18.09 -13.83
C SER A 270 13.98 -18.57 -15.04
N GLN A 271 12.92 -19.38 -14.81
CA GLN A 271 12.04 -19.85 -15.87
C GLN A 271 11.39 -18.68 -16.65
N TRP A 272 10.93 -17.66 -15.92
CA TRP A 272 10.41 -16.44 -16.55
C TRP A 272 11.50 -15.67 -17.32
N GLY A 273 12.73 -15.62 -16.78
CA GLY A 273 13.88 -15.00 -17.46
C GLY A 273 14.20 -15.68 -18.80
N ASP A 274 14.28 -17.01 -18.79
CA ASP A 274 14.53 -17.81 -20.00
C ASP A 274 13.41 -17.62 -21.02
N TYR A 275 12.16 -17.61 -20.55
CA TYR A 275 11.00 -17.40 -21.39
C TYR A 275 11.00 -16.00 -22.06
N LEU A 276 11.29 -14.94 -21.29
CA LEU A 276 11.36 -13.57 -21.83
C LEU A 276 12.50 -13.42 -22.83
N LEU A 277 13.64 -14.09 -22.62
CA LEU A 277 14.74 -14.12 -23.58
C LEU A 277 14.31 -14.80 -24.88
N ALA A 278 13.67 -15.94 -24.81
CA ALA A 278 13.16 -16.66 -25.97
C ALA A 278 12.10 -15.86 -26.76
N LEU A 279 11.29 -15.06 -26.04
CA LEU A 279 10.32 -14.14 -26.65
C LEU A 279 11.04 -12.99 -27.39
N GLU A 280 12.08 -12.41 -26.78
CA GLU A 280 12.86 -11.30 -27.36
C GLU A 280 13.68 -11.75 -28.58
N THR A 281 14.26 -12.96 -28.53
CA THR A 281 15.04 -13.54 -29.66
C THR A 281 14.17 -14.08 -30.78
N GLY A 282 12.84 -14.16 -30.58
CA GLY A 282 11.90 -14.66 -31.59
C GLY A 282 11.83 -16.18 -31.69
N GLU A 283 12.42 -16.90 -30.75
CA GLU A 283 12.32 -18.37 -30.66
C GLU A 283 10.89 -18.82 -30.34
N ILE A 284 10.14 -18.00 -29.61
CA ILE A 284 8.71 -18.17 -29.33
C ILE A 284 7.93 -16.93 -29.77
N ARG A 285 6.70 -17.13 -30.30
CA ARG A 285 5.90 -16.03 -30.87
C ARG A 285 4.78 -15.51 -29.99
N SER A 286 4.42 -16.22 -28.94
CA SER A 286 3.37 -15.81 -28.00
C SER A 286 3.45 -16.55 -26.69
N ILE A 287 2.91 -15.92 -25.66
CA ILE A 287 2.86 -16.36 -24.28
C ILE A 287 1.81 -17.47 -24.04
N ALA A 288 0.82 -17.60 -24.90
CA ALA A 288 -0.42 -18.33 -24.63
C ALA A 288 -0.35 -19.88 -24.69
N SER A 289 0.81 -20.50 -24.87
CA SER A 289 0.82 -21.94 -25.21
C SER A 289 1.68 -22.89 -24.38
N ASN A 290 2.46 -22.45 -23.40
CA ASN A 290 3.44 -23.35 -22.75
C ASN A 290 3.71 -23.15 -21.24
N ILE A 291 2.78 -22.60 -20.45
CA ILE A 291 2.90 -22.65 -18.97
C ILE A 291 1.74 -23.43 -18.34
#